data_c7508ec0de980e0c86ad372a8764817d
#
_entry.id   c7508ec0de980e0c86ad372a8764817d
#
_cell.length_a   1.000
_cell.length_b   1.000
_cell.length_c   1.000
_cell.angle_alpha   90.00
_cell.angle_beta   90.00
_cell.angle_gamma   90.00
#
_symmetry.space_group_name_H-M   'P 1'
#
loop_
_entity.id
_entity.type
_entity.pdbx_description
1 polymer ?
#
loop_
_entity_poly.entity_id
_entity_poly.type
_entity_poly.pdbx_seq_one_letter_code
_entity_poly.pdbx_strand_id
1 'polypeptide(L)'
;DKEAADQAAVDAMRTMLNRLAIDGEIVIGEGEIDEAPMLYIGEKVGRAYHEEEAKDELEEGEVPYYTPVDIAVDPVEGTRMTAQGQSNAVTVLAVAKKGSFLKAPDMYMEKLIVGPEAKGKIDLERPLMENIENVAKALGKELHEMMVVVLDKPRHTQIIKDLQKLGIKVYALPDGD
;
A
#
# COMPACT_ATOMS: atom_id res chain seq x y z
N ASP A 1 16.11 13.92 -1.91
CA ASP A 1 15.97 13.74 -0.46
C ASP A 1 14.68 12.98 -0.18
N LYS A 2 14.78 11.89 0.60
CA LYS A 2 13.68 10.97 0.87
C LYS A 2 12.56 11.66 1.68
N GLU A 3 12.93 12.32 2.74
CA GLU A 3 12.00 13.04 3.62
C GLU A 3 11.24 14.15 2.89
N ALA A 4 11.93 14.88 2.01
CA ALA A 4 11.30 15.93 1.22
C ALA A 4 10.28 15.38 0.20
N ALA A 5 10.50 14.17 -0.34
CA ALA A 5 9.57 13.53 -1.24
C ALA A 5 8.31 13.07 -0.49
N ASP A 6 8.48 12.47 0.69
CA ASP A 6 7.37 12.05 1.55
C ASP A 6 6.54 13.26 1.98
N GLN A 7 7.19 14.32 2.48
CA GLN A 7 6.53 15.55 2.88
C GLN A 7 5.67 16.15 1.77
N ALA A 8 6.25 16.28 0.56
CA ALA A 8 5.54 16.88 -0.56
C ALA A 8 4.31 16.05 -0.98
N ALA A 9 4.41 14.72 -0.93
CA ALA A 9 3.31 13.83 -1.26
C ALA A 9 2.20 13.89 -0.20
N VAL A 10 2.56 13.84 1.07
CA VAL A 10 1.62 13.96 2.20
C VAL A 10 0.87 15.29 2.15
N ASP A 11 1.58 16.41 1.96
CA ASP A 11 0.96 17.73 1.91
C ASP A 11 -0.01 17.86 0.72
N ALA A 12 0.39 17.36 -0.45
CA ALA A 12 -0.45 17.36 -1.63
C ALA A 12 -1.70 16.49 -1.43
N MET A 13 -1.55 15.27 -0.91
CA MET A 13 -2.66 14.37 -0.67
C MET A 13 -3.62 14.92 0.38
N ARG A 14 -3.14 15.42 1.52
CA ARG A 14 -3.94 16.06 2.57
C ARG A 14 -4.73 17.25 2.02
N THR A 15 -4.06 18.12 1.26
CA THR A 15 -4.71 19.28 0.64
C THR A 15 -5.87 18.86 -0.28
N MET A 16 -5.65 17.83 -1.09
CA MET A 16 -6.69 17.35 -2.01
C MET A 16 -7.82 16.63 -1.28
N LEU A 17 -7.52 15.81 -0.28
CA LEU A 17 -8.56 15.14 0.54
C LEU A 17 -9.46 16.15 1.25
N ASN A 18 -8.89 17.24 1.79
CA ASN A 18 -9.65 18.27 2.49
C ASN A 18 -10.60 19.09 1.59
N ARG A 19 -10.42 19.01 0.27
CA ARG A 19 -11.35 19.63 -0.71
C ARG A 19 -12.53 18.76 -1.08
N LEU A 20 -12.52 17.49 -0.73
CA LEU A 20 -13.59 16.56 -1.08
C LEU A 20 -14.79 16.71 -0.14
N ALA A 21 -16.02 16.59 -0.67
CA ALA A 21 -17.26 16.63 0.10
C ALA A 21 -17.47 15.31 0.88
N ILE A 22 -16.57 15.01 1.80
CA ILE A 22 -16.55 13.80 2.62
C ILE A 22 -16.37 14.12 4.11
N ASP A 23 -16.86 13.20 4.97
CA ASP A 23 -16.50 13.04 6.39
C ASP A 23 -15.54 11.87 6.46
N GLY A 24 -14.26 12.13 6.20
CA GLY A 24 -13.21 11.12 6.05
C GLY A 24 -12.42 10.88 7.32
N GLU A 25 -12.01 9.64 7.54
CA GLU A 25 -11.08 9.23 8.58
C GLU A 25 -9.99 8.34 7.98
N ILE A 26 -8.72 8.70 8.22
CA ILE A 26 -7.59 7.83 7.87
C ILE A 26 -7.60 6.63 8.82
N VAL A 27 -7.85 5.44 8.31
CA VAL A 27 -7.88 4.20 9.10
C VAL A 27 -6.66 3.31 8.88
N ILE A 28 -5.98 3.49 7.74
CA ILE A 28 -4.66 2.93 7.44
C ILE A 28 -3.84 4.07 6.84
N GLY A 29 -2.72 4.39 7.46
CA GLY A 29 -1.84 5.50 7.10
C GLY A 29 -0.43 5.22 7.58
N GLU A 30 0.41 6.25 7.55
CA GLU A 30 1.78 6.17 8.02
C GLU A 30 1.95 6.94 9.34
N GLY A 31 2.66 6.32 10.28
CA GLY A 31 3.09 6.97 11.52
C GLY A 31 2.01 7.14 12.59
N GLU A 32 2.45 7.57 13.76
CA GLU A 32 1.62 7.92 14.91
C GLU A 32 1.28 9.41 14.94
N ILE A 33 0.29 9.81 15.76
CA ILE A 33 -0.29 11.16 15.84
C ILE A 33 0.74 12.28 15.99
N ASP A 34 1.89 12.03 16.60
CA ASP A 34 2.93 13.02 16.90
C ASP A 34 4.12 13.00 15.92
N GLU A 35 4.11 12.11 14.93
CA GLU A 35 5.17 12.02 13.91
C GLU A 35 4.74 12.74 12.62
N ALA A 36 4.68 14.08 12.67
CA ALA A 36 4.48 14.86 11.44
C ALA A 36 5.72 14.72 10.53
N PRO A 37 5.52 14.60 9.20
CA PRO A 37 4.42 15.12 8.39
C PRO A 37 3.46 14.08 7.78
N MET A 38 3.13 13.04 8.45
CA MET A 38 2.40 11.88 7.92
C MET A 38 0.88 12.04 7.95
N LEU A 39 0.16 11.31 7.07
CA LEU A 39 -1.28 11.08 7.18
C LEU A 39 -1.48 9.96 8.21
N TYR A 40 -1.73 10.34 9.47
CA TYR A 40 -1.75 9.41 10.59
C TYR A 40 -3.11 8.74 10.80
N ILE A 41 -3.11 7.57 11.42
CA ILE A 41 -4.34 6.85 11.75
C ILE A 41 -5.19 7.66 12.71
N GLY A 42 -6.46 7.89 12.34
CA GLY A 42 -7.42 8.71 13.06
C GLY A 42 -7.49 10.16 12.60
N GLU A 43 -6.62 10.61 11.69
CA GLU A 43 -6.70 11.94 11.10
C GLU A 43 -8.04 12.13 10.38
N LYS A 44 -8.68 13.28 10.63
CA LYS A 44 -9.93 13.65 9.99
C LYS A 44 -9.65 14.51 8.78
N VAL A 45 -10.24 14.14 7.65
CA VAL A 45 -10.05 14.80 6.37
C VAL A 45 -11.38 15.02 5.65
N GLY A 46 -11.41 15.97 4.74
CA GLY A 46 -12.59 16.34 3.99
C GLY A 46 -13.23 17.63 4.47
N ARG A 47 -14.12 18.15 3.65
CA ARG A 47 -14.83 19.42 3.92
C ARG A 47 -15.64 19.38 5.23
N ALA A 48 -16.02 18.21 5.73
CA ALA A 48 -16.69 18.09 7.03
C ALA A 48 -15.88 18.69 8.19
N TYR A 49 -14.56 18.79 8.06
CA TYR A 49 -13.65 19.32 9.08
C TYR A 49 -12.94 20.62 8.67
N HIS A 50 -13.07 21.03 7.41
CA HIS A 50 -12.39 22.17 6.81
C HIS A 50 -13.41 23.09 6.10
N GLU A 51 -14.42 23.57 6.85
CA GLU A 51 -15.56 24.33 6.34
C GLU A 51 -15.22 25.67 5.66
N GLU A 52 -14.07 26.26 5.95
CA GLU A 52 -13.68 27.54 5.35
C GLU A 52 -13.53 27.47 3.83
N GLU A 53 -13.19 26.29 3.31
CA GLU A 53 -13.07 26.04 1.86
C GLU A 53 -14.44 25.71 1.19
N ALA A 54 -15.49 25.47 1.99
CA ALA A 54 -16.81 25.02 1.49
C ALA A 54 -17.88 26.14 1.41
N LYS A 55 -17.62 27.30 2.01
CA LYS A 55 -18.64 28.37 2.19
C LYS A 55 -19.15 29.02 0.89
N ASP A 56 -18.36 28.91 -0.19
CA ASP A 56 -18.70 29.56 -1.46
C ASP A 56 -19.64 28.74 -2.37
N GLU A 57 -19.96 27.48 -2.00
CA GLU A 57 -20.75 26.58 -2.84
C GLU A 57 -22.17 26.25 -2.31
N LEU A 58 -22.53 26.74 -1.12
CA LEU A 58 -23.83 26.43 -0.49
C LEU A 58 -24.81 27.59 -0.61
N GLU A 59 -26.07 27.30 -0.94
CA GLU A 59 -27.17 28.27 -0.86
C GLU A 59 -27.53 28.57 0.61
N GLU A 60 -28.02 29.76 0.86
CA GLU A 60 -28.36 30.23 2.22
C GLU A 60 -29.41 29.32 2.86
N GLY A 61 -29.01 28.57 3.91
CA GLY A 61 -29.88 27.65 4.65
C GLY A 61 -29.70 26.17 4.30
N GLU A 62 -28.84 25.83 3.35
CA GLU A 62 -28.45 24.42 3.10
C GLU A 62 -27.52 23.89 4.19
N VAL A 63 -27.83 22.68 4.69
CA VAL A 63 -26.95 21.93 5.57
C VAL A 63 -26.14 20.96 4.70
N PRO A 64 -24.82 21.12 4.62
CA PRO A 64 -24.01 20.24 3.79
C PRO A 64 -24.08 18.79 4.30
N TYR A 65 -24.30 17.87 3.38
CA TYR A 65 -24.18 16.44 3.66
C TYR A 65 -22.84 15.93 3.15
N TYR A 66 -22.02 15.42 4.07
CA TYR A 66 -20.75 14.82 3.76
C TYR A 66 -20.83 13.29 3.88
N THR A 67 -20.36 12.59 2.85
CA THR A 67 -20.38 11.12 2.85
C THR A 67 -19.35 10.58 3.85
N PRO A 68 -19.79 9.79 4.86
CA PRO A 68 -18.85 9.18 5.81
C PRO A 68 -18.03 8.08 5.16
N VAL A 69 -16.68 8.19 5.22
CA VAL A 69 -15.76 7.24 4.60
C VAL A 69 -14.56 6.91 5.48
N ASP A 70 -14.08 5.68 5.34
CA ASP A 70 -12.76 5.26 5.79
C ASP A 70 -11.78 5.39 4.63
N ILE A 71 -10.56 5.82 4.92
CA ILE A 71 -9.51 6.06 3.94
C ILE A 71 -8.26 5.30 4.35
N ALA A 72 -7.67 4.58 3.40
CA ALA A 72 -6.36 3.95 3.55
C ALA A 72 -5.41 4.60 2.54
N VAL A 73 -4.23 5.02 3.00
CA VAL A 73 -3.26 5.77 2.18
C VAL A 73 -1.84 5.26 2.35
N ASP A 74 -1.11 5.32 1.26
CA ASP A 74 0.35 5.38 1.21
C ASP A 74 0.71 6.47 0.18
N PRO A 75 1.10 7.67 0.64
CA PRO A 75 1.39 8.80 -0.24
C PRO A 75 2.53 8.54 -1.20
N VAL A 76 3.54 7.77 -0.80
CA VAL A 76 4.66 7.36 -1.67
C VAL A 76 5.12 5.94 -1.35
N GLU A 77 4.48 4.95 -1.95
CA GLU A 77 5.03 3.60 -1.98
C GLU A 77 6.28 3.58 -2.87
N GLY A 78 7.42 3.25 -2.27
CA GLY A 78 8.71 3.32 -2.95
C GLY A 78 9.41 4.69 -2.82
N THR A 79 9.39 5.29 -1.64
CA THR A 79 10.05 6.57 -1.32
C THR A 79 11.52 6.61 -1.75
N ARG A 80 12.25 5.50 -1.58
CA ARG A 80 13.64 5.38 -2.03
C ARG A 80 13.76 5.52 -3.56
N MET A 81 12.85 4.92 -4.31
CA MET A 81 12.83 5.02 -5.77
C MET A 81 12.58 6.45 -6.22
N THR A 82 11.60 7.13 -5.59
CA THR A 82 11.31 8.55 -5.84
C THR A 82 12.53 9.43 -5.56
N ALA A 83 13.17 9.26 -4.41
CA ALA A 83 14.35 10.04 -4.02
C ALA A 83 15.57 9.83 -4.94
N GLN A 84 15.65 8.71 -5.61
CA GLN A 84 16.73 8.36 -6.56
C GLN A 84 16.36 8.60 -8.03
N GLY A 85 15.15 9.11 -8.31
CA GLY A 85 14.67 9.32 -9.68
C GLY A 85 14.45 8.01 -10.45
N GLN A 86 14.15 6.92 -9.74
CA GLN A 86 13.81 5.62 -10.33
C GLN A 86 12.32 5.58 -10.71
N SER A 87 11.98 4.74 -11.67
CA SER A 87 10.60 4.50 -12.07
C SER A 87 9.87 3.55 -11.12
N ASN A 88 8.53 3.52 -11.25
CA ASN A 88 7.61 2.59 -10.56
C ASN A 88 7.32 2.88 -9.09
N ALA A 89 7.70 4.03 -8.56
CA ALA A 89 7.08 4.52 -7.32
C ALA A 89 5.59 4.81 -7.60
N VAL A 90 4.73 4.48 -6.65
CA VAL A 90 3.28 4.67 -6.78
C VAL A 90 2.72 5.44 -5.59
N THR A 91 1.57 6.06 -5.77
CA THR A 91 0.74 6.61 -4.71
C THR A 91 -0.48 5.70 -4.57
N VAL A 92 -0.82 5.29 -3.38
CA VAL A 92 -1.94 4.38 -3.13
C VAL A 92 -2.98 5.07 -2.25
N LEU A 93 -4.23 5.01 -2.70
CA LEU A 93 -5.39 5.50 -1.98
C LEU A 93 -6.55 4.53 -2.15
N ALA A 94 -7.16 4.11 -1.04
CA ALA A 94 -8.39 3.35 -1.04
C ALA A 94 -9.44 4.04 -0.17
N VAL A 95 -10.69 4.09 -0.65
CA VAL A 95 -11.81 4.71 0.05
C VAL A 95 -12.96 3.71 0.14
N ALA A 96 -13.56 3.58 1.31
CA ALA A 96 -14.71 2.72 1.55
C ALA A 96 -15.73 3.40 2.47
N LYS A 97 -16.92 2.82 2.58
CA LYS A 97 -17.91 3.27 3.57
C LYS A 97 -17.31 3.19 4.97
N LYS A 98 -17.62 4.18 5.81
CA LYS A 98 -17.15 4.20 7.20
C LYS A 98 -17.40 2.88 7.92
N GLY A 99 -16.38 2.36 8.58
CA GLY A 99 -16.38 1.08 9.29
C GLY A 99 -16.23 -0.16 8.40
N SER A 100 -15.91 -0.01 7.10
CA SER A 100 -15.75 -1.14 6.18
C SER A 100 -14.33 -1.68 6.09
N PHE A 101 -13.32 -0.88 6.42
CA PHE A 101 -11.94 -1.35 6.39
C PHE A 101 -11.58 -2.15 7.64
N LEU A 102 -10.78 -3.18 7.44
CA LEU A 102 -10.06 -3.84 8.52
C LEU A 102 -9.08 -2.83 9.13
N LYS A 103 -9.23 -2.56 10.42
CA LYS A 103 -8.24 -1.80 11.18
C LYS A 103 -7.04 -2.69 11.45
N ALA A 104 -6.16 -2.80 10.45
CA ALA A 104 -4.95 -3.59 10.55
C ALA A 104 -3.92 -2.86 11.42
N PRO A 105 -3.15 -3.57 12.26
CA PRO A 105 -2.01 -2.99 12.93
C PRO A 105 -0.93 -2.61 11.90
N ASP A 106 -0.16 -1.56 12.18
CA ASP A 106 1.00 -1.20 11.37
C ASP A 106 2.13 -2.22 11.58
N MET A 107 2.13 -3.25 10.74
CA MET A 107 3.11 -4.34 10.79
C MET A 107 3.23 -5.05 9.45
N TYR A 108 4.39 -5.66 9.23
CA TYR A 108 4.60 -6.50 8.06
C TYR A 108 3.75 -7.76 8.12
N MET A 109 3.29 -8.21 6.95
CA MET A 109 2.59 -9.47 6.77
C MET A 109 3.32 -10.34 5.75
N GLU A 110 3.25 -11.65 5.94
CA GLU A 110 3.65 -12.60 4.91
C GLU A 110 2.60 -12.60 3.80
N LYS A 111 3.06 -12.42 2.56
CA LYS A 111 2.20 -12.40 1.37
C LYS A 111 2.74 -13.41 0.35
N LEU A 112 1.85 -14.19 -0.22
CA LEU A 112 2.17 -15.10 -1.31
C LEU A 112 1.11 -14.95 -2.41
N ILE A 113 1.54 -14.50 -3.58
CA ILE A 113 0.66 -14.17 -4.70
C ILE A 113 1.05 -15.01 -5.91
N VAL A 114 0.08 -15.61 -6.56
CA VAL A 114 0.26 -16.42 -7.76
C VAL A 114 -0.80 -16.09 -8.82
N GLY A 115 -0.52 -16.45 -10.06
CA GLY A 115 -1.49 -16.32 -11.15
C GLY A 115 -2.70 -17.26 -10.98
N PRO A 116 -3.78 -17.02 -11.73
CA PRO A 116 -5.03 -17.76 -11.61
C PRO A 116 -4.88 -19.26 -11.88
N GLU A 117 -3.90 -19.66 -12.69
CA GLU A 117 -3.61 -21.08 -13.01
C GLU A 117 -3.18 -21.89 -11.78
N ALA A 118 -2.57 -21.22 -10.80
CA ALA A 118 -2.14 -21.82 -9.55
C ALA A 118 -3.11 -21.56 -8.38
N LYS A 119 -4.33 -21.10 -8.65
CA LYS A 119 -5.36 -20.90 -7.64
C LYS A 119 -5.60 -22.15 -6.80
N GLY A 120 -5.52 -22.01 -5.48
CA GLY A 120 -5.71 -23.11 -4.52
C GLY A 120 -4.54 -24.09 -4.43
N LYS A 121 -3.39 -23.75 -5.02
CA LYS A 121 -2.16 -24.59 -4.97
C LYS A 121 -1.16 -24.10 -3.94
N ILE A 122 -1.38 -22.93 -3.35
CA ILE A 122 -0.52 -22.33 -2.34
C ILE A 122 -1.20 -22.23 -0.98
N ASP A 123 -0.38 -22.22 0.07
CA ASP A 123 -0.80 -22.11 1.44
C ASP A 123 0.35 -21.51 2.26
N LEU A 124 0.10 -20.43 3.01
CA LEU A 124 1.12 -19.76 3.82
C LEU A 124 1.70 -20.65 4.94
N GLU A 125 0.90 -21.62 5.42
CA GLU A 125 1.35 -22.56 6.45
C GLU A 125 2.35 -23.62 5.92
N ARG A 126 2.49 -23.74 4.61
CA ARG A 126 3.44 -24.67 3.98
C ARG A 126 4.79 -24.03 3.79
N PRO A 127 5.86 -24.84 3.78
CA PRO A 127 7.18 -24.35 3.39
C PRO A 127 7.16 -23.68 2.02
N LEU A 128 7.89 -22.57 1.87
CA LEU A 128 7.94 -21.81 0.62
C LEU A 128 8.28 -22.70 -0.59
N MET A 129 9.22 -23.62 -0.42
CA MET A 129 9.66 -24.51 -1.52
C MET A 129 8.54 -25.44 -2.00
N GLU A 130 7.73 -25.97 -1.09
CA GLU A 130 6.57 -26.79 -1.45
C GLU A 130 5.54 -25.97 -2.25
N ASN A 131 5.29 -24.73 -1.84
CA ASN A 131 4.44 -23.81 -2.58
C ASN A 131 4.95 -23.58 -4.00
N ILE A 132 6.24 -23.33 -4.17
CA ILE A 132 6.87 -23.10 -5.48
C ILE A 132 6.76 -24.35 -6.37
N GLU A 133 7.03 -25.54 -5.84
CA GLU A 133 6.86 -26.78 -6.59
C GLU A 133 5.42 -27.01 -7.03
N ASN A 134 4.46 -26.73 -6.17
CA ASN A 134 3.03 -26.82 -6.50
C ASN A 134 2.63 -25.84 -7.59
N VAL A 135 3.15 -24.61 -7.55
CA VAL A 135 2.93 -23.61 -8.61
C VAL A 135 3.59 -24.04 -9.92
N ALA A 136 4.85 -24.51 -9.88
CA ALA A 136 5.54 -25.00 -11.07
C ALA A 136 4.77 -26.13 -11.75
N LYS A 137 4.30 -27.12 -10.98
CA LYS A 137 3.43 -28.21 -11.47
C LYS A 137 2.14 -27.70 -12.08
N ALA A 138 1.48 -26.72 -11.44
CA ALA A 138 0.24 -26.14 -11.95
C ALA A 138 0.44 -25.39 -13.28
N LEU A 139 1.62 -24.77 -13.46
CA LEU A 139 1.99 -24.07 -14.68
C LEU A 139 2.62 -24.97 -15.76
N GLY A 140 2.87 -26.25 -15.47
CA GLY A 140 3.60 -27.17 -16.35
C GLY A 140 5.04 -26.74 -16.63
N LYS A 141 5.70 -26.15 -15.63
CA LYS A 141 7.07 -25.60 -15.72
C LYS A 141 8.04 -26.37 -14.82
N GLU A 142 9.28 -26.43 -15.27
CA GLU A 142 10.40 -26.83 -14.42
C GLU A 142 10.83 -25.64 -13.52
N LEU A 143 11.51 -25.93 -12.40
CA LEU A 143 11.90 -24.89 -11.43
C LEU A 143 12.78 -23.79 -12.06
N HIS A 144 13.67 -24.14 -12.97
CA HIS A 144 14.55 -23.18 -13.66
C HIS A 144 13.81 -22.27 -14.66
N GLU A 145 12.57 -22.59 -15.03
CA GLU A 145 11.70 -21.77 -15.86
C GLU A 145 10.83 -20.81 -15.03
N MET A 146 10.82 -21.00 -13.71
CA MET A 146 10.08 -20.15 -12.80
C MET A 146 10.76 -18.79 -12.63
N MET A 147 9.95 -17.76 -12.43
CA MET A 147 10.38 -16.45 -11.99
C MET A 147 9.62 -16.07 -10.72
N VAL A 148 10.36 -15.67 -9.70
CA VAL A 148 9.81 -15.22 -8.42
C VAL A 148 10.22 -13.78 -8.19
N VAL A 149 9.26 -12.93 -7.84
CA VAL A 149 9.51 -11.55 -7.45
C VAL A 149 9.57 -11.49 -5.93
N VAL A 150 10.62 -10.88 -5.41
CA VAL A 150 10.85 -10.73 -3.96
C VAL A 150 11.42 -9.34 -3.69
N LEU A 151 11.02 -8.71 -2.59
CA LEU A 151 11.65 -7.45 -2.16
C LEU A 151 13.12 -7.69 -1.74
N ASP A 152 14.03 -6.86 -2.24
CA ASP A 152 15.45 -6.87 -1.85
C ASP A 152 15.64 -6.15 -0.50
N LYS A 153 15.21 -6.83 0.56
CA LYS A 153 15.36 -6.38 1.94
C LYS A 153 16.19 -7.39 2.74
N PRO A 154 16.90 -6.97 3.79
CA PRO A 154 17.73 -7.86 4.60
C PRO A 154 16.99 -9.12 5.10
N ARG A 155 15.71 -8.97 5.46
CA ARG A 155 14.85 -10.08 5.90
C ARG A 155 14.58 -11.14 4.83
N HIS A 156 14.77 -10.82 3.53
CA HIS A 156 14.55 -11.73 2.41
C HIS A 156 15.83 -12.34 1.83
N THR A 157 17.00 -11.96 2.35
CA THR A 157 18.29 -12.41 1.80
C THR A 157 18.39 -13.93 1.70
N GLN A 158 17.89 -14.65 2.71
CA GLN A 158 17.96 -16.13 2.71
C GLN A 158 17.02 -16.72 1.68
N ILE A 159 15.79 -16.19 1.56
CA ILE A 159 14.81 -16.60 0.55
C ILE A 159 15.40 -16.45 -0.86
N ILE A 160 15.98 -15.30 -1.16
CA ILE A 160 16.59 -15.02 -2.47
C ILE A 160 17.69 -16.02 -2.78
N LYS A 161 18.59 -16.28 -1.82
CA LYS A 161 19.68 -17.25 -1.99
C LYS A 161 19.17 -18.68 -2.24
N ASP A 162 18.16 -19.11 -1.51
CA ASP A 162 17.62 -20.46 -1.63
C ASP A 162 16.90 -20.66 -2.96
N LEU A 163 16.14 -19.67 -3.43
CA LEU A 163 15.54 -19.68 -4.77
C LEU A 163 16.60 -19.77 -5.89
N GLN A 164 17.65 -18.95 -5.78
CA GLN A 164 18.74 -18.95 -6.76
C GLN A 164 19.51 -20.28 -6.82
N LYS A 165 19.73 -20.95 -5.68
CA LYS A 165 20.37 -22.29 -5.63
C LYS A 165 19.59 -23.34 -6.42
N LEU A 166 18.28 -23.19 -6.54
CA LEU A 166 17.38 -24.07 -7.30
C LEU A 166 17.28 -23.71 -8.78
N GLY A 167 18.04 -22.71 -9.22
CA GLY A 167 18.01 -22.23 -10.59
C GLY A 167 16.80 -21.37 -10.93
N ILE A 168 16.00 -20.98 -9.93
CA ILE A 168 14.83 -20.10 -10.11
C ILE A 168 15.30 -18.68 -10.40
N LYS A 169 14.69 -18.03 -11.39
CA LYS A 169 14.94 -16.61 -11.68
C LYS A 169 14.31 -15.76 -10.59
N VAL A 170 15.12 -15.00 -9.86
CA VAL A 170 14.65 -14.07 -8.84
C VAL A 170 14.73 -12.65 -9.37
N TYR A 171 13.59 -11.97 -9.40
CA TYR A 171 13.52 -10.54 -9.64
C TYR A 171 13.42 -9.81 -8.31
N ALA A 172 14.57 -9.32 -7.83
CA ALA A 172 14.69 -8.63 -6.56
C ALA A 172 14.34 -7.15 -6.73
N LEU A 173 13.21 -6.73 -6.16
CA LEU A 173 12.76 -5.33 -6.19
C LEU A 173 13.36 -4.54 -5.04
N PRO A 174 13.90 -3.34 -5.28
CA PRO A 174 14.48 -2.52 -4.22
C PRO A 174 13.42 -1.98 -3.26
N ASP A 175 12.23 -1.72 -3.76
CA ASP A 175 11.09 -1.15 -3.03
C ASP A 175 9.80 -1.36 -3.80
N GLY A 176 8.64 -1.11 -3.17
CA GLY A 176 7.31 -1.22 -3.78
C GLY A 176 6.75 -2.65 -3.71
N ASP A 177 5.74 -2.89 -2.90
CA ASP A 177 5.09 -4.20 -2.72
C ASP A 177 3.63 -4.27 -3.19
#